data_c66755791a386e09c7e7ff628718459a
#
_entry.id   c66755791a386e09c7e7ff628718459a
#
_cell.length_a   1.000
_cell.length_b   1.000
_cell.length_c   1.000
_cell.angle_alpha   90.00
_cell.angle_beta   90.00
_cell.angle_gamma   90.00
#
_symmetry.space_group_name_H-M   'P 1'
#
loop_
_entity.id
_entity.type
_entity.pdbx_description
1 polymer ?
#
loop_
_entity_poly.entity_id
_entity_poly.type
_entity_poly.pdbx_seq_one_letter_code
_entity_poly.pdbx_strand_id
1 'polypeptide(L)'
;MDIDNGGGGICTEFAAVIIGQLYDIGKDDLASDILRRILWWGTTLPYLGDSCAAYTMLQREDTPLQCDISSVSLAQVVLFNMIGLSVGFDGKITICPPKNHLADKLKYENFKLLGKTFDFELDGQDYTLTYNGETVCGKCGQAYTF
;
A
#
# COMPACT_ATOMS: atom_id res chain seq x y z
N MET A 1 -29.16 1.64 -10.28
CA MET A 1 -27.73 1.53 -9.99
C MET A 1 -27.57 0.17 -9.35
N ASP A 2 -26.82 -0.71 -9.97
CA ASP A 2 -26.57 -2.04 -9.43
C ASP A 2 -25.59 -1.92 -8.28
N ILE A 3 -26.02 -2.25 -7.08
CA ILE A 3 -25.19 -2.21 -5.87
C ILE A 3 -24.57 -3.58 -5.58
N ASP A 4 -24.94 -4.63 -6.33
CA ASP A 4 -24.51 -5.99 -6.03
C ASP A 4 -23.15 -6.32 -6.61
N ASN A 5 -22.73 -5.66 -7.68
CA ASN A 5 -21.42 -5.86 -8.32
C ASN A 5 -20.63 -4.56 -8.47
N GLY A 6 -20.63 -3.72 -7.44
CA GLY A 6 -19.86 -2.51 -7.40
C GLY A 6 -20.49 -1.29 -8.08
N GLY A 7 -21.71 -1.42 -8.64
CA GLY A 7 -22.39 -0.29 -9.28
C GLY A 7 -22.72 0.87 -8.32
N GLY A 8 -22.76 0.63 -7.05
CA GLY A 8 -22.97 1.63 -6.01
C GLY A 8 -22.21 1.31 -4.73
N GLY A 9 -21.37 0.27 -4.76
CA GLY A 9 -20.54 -0.14 -3.63
C GLY A 9 -19.07 0.21 -3.83
N ILE A 10 -18.34 0.24 -2.75
CA ILE A 10 -16.88 0.35 -2.74
C ILE A 10 -16.35 -1.01 -2.29
N CYS A 11 -15.54 -1.64 -3.12
CA CYS A 11 -14.83 -2.86 -2.81
C CYS A 11 -13.37 -2.49 -2.53
N THR A 12 -12.94 -2.69 -1.30
CA THR A 12 -11.62 -2.23 -0.84
C THR A 12 -10.47 -3.02 -1.45
N GLU A 13 -10.68 -4.27 -1.83
CA GLU A 13 -9.68 -5.09 -2.52
C GLU A 13 -9.34 -4.55 -3.90
N PHE A 14 -10.35 -4.18 -4.70
CA PHE A 14 -10.12 -3.56 -6.01
C PHE A 14 -9.50 -2.18 -5.88
N ALA A 15 -9.89 -1.43 -4.86
CA ALA A 15 -9.25 -0.15 -4.57
C ALA A 15 -7.77 -0.32 -4.24
N ALA A 16 -7.39 -1.35 -3.49
CA ALA A 16 -5.98 -1.64 -3.19
C ALA A 16 -5.18 -1.95 -4.46
N VAL A 17 -5.72 -2.77 -5.38
CA VAL A 17 -5.09 -3.05 -6.67
C VAL A 17 -4.90 -1.76 -7.48
N ILE A 18 -5.93 -0.90 -7.55
CA ILE A 18 -5.86 0.37 -8.26
C ILE A 18 -4.79 1.29 -7.64
N ILE A 19 -4.74 1.38 -6.31
CA ILE A 19 -3.74 2.18 -5.59
C ILE A 19 -2.32 1.71 -5.95
N GLY A 20 -2.08 0.40 -5.91
CA GLY A 20 -0.79 -0.16 -6.29
C GLY A 20 -0.39 0.23 -7.72
N GLN A 21 -1.29 0.04 -8.68
CA GLN A 21 -1.04 0.42 -10.07
C GLN A 21 -0.82 1.92 -10.25
N LEU A 22 -1.50 2.76 -9.49
CA LEU A 22 -1.29 4.22 -9.54
C LEU A 22 0.10 4.61 -9.07
N TYR A 23 0.62 3.99 -8.02
CA TYR A 23 2.01 4.17 -7.59
C TYR A 23 2.99 3.70 -8.69
N ASP A 24 2.74 2.53 -9.28
CA ASP A 24 3.61 1.95 -10.32
C ASP A 24 3.73 2.86 -11.56
N ILE A 25 2.69 3.61 -11.90
CA ILE A 25 2.70 4.56 -13.03
C ILE A 25 3.01 6.01 -12.61
N GLY A 26 3.44 6.24 -11.38
CA GLY A 26 3.85 7.56 -10.87
C GLY A 26 2.70 8.54 -10.65
N LYS A 27 1.48 8.04 -10.40
CA LYS A 27 0.31 8.85 -9.99
C LYS A 27 0.18 8.90 -8.47
N ASP A 28 1.28 9.22 -7.81
CA ASP A 28 1.48 9.14 -6.37
C ASP A 28 0.43 9.95 -5.57
N ASP A 29 0.09 11.16 -6.03
CA ASP A 29 -0.91 12.01 -5.38
C ASP A 29 -2.28 11.35 -5.31
N LEU A 30 -2.70 10.75 -6.43
CA LEU A 30 -4.00 10.09 -6.52
C LEU A 30 -4.01 8.79 -5.72
N ALA A 31 -2.93 8.01 -5.78
CA ALA A 31 -2.76 6.79 -5.01
C ALA A 31 -2.85 7.09 -3.50
N SER A 32 -2.09 8.09 -3.04
CA SER A 32 -2.05 8.51 -1.64
C SER A 32 -3.40 9.06 -1.15
N ASP A 33 -4.13 9.81 -1.99
CA ASP A 33 -5.46 10.32 -1.62
C ASP A 33 -6.47 9.19 -1.46
N ILE A 34 -6.52 8.23 -2.40
CA ILE A 34 -7.42 7.08 -2.30
C ILE A 34 -7.07 6.23 -1.08
N LEU A 35 -5.78 5.93 -0.87
CA LEU A 35 -5.32 5.15 0.28
C LEU A 35 -5.69 5.82 1.61
N ARG A 36 -5.50 7.14 1.72
CA ARG A 36 -5.90 7.91 2.91
C ARG A 36 -7.38 7.76 3.23
N ARG A 37 -8.24 7.83 2.22
CA ARG A 37 -9.70 7.69 2.39
C ARG A 37 -10.08 6.31 2.87
N ILE A 38 -9.44 5.26 2.36
CA ILE A 38 -9.71 3.88 2.77
C ILE A 38 -9.21 3.64 4.20
N LEU A 39 -8.01 4.11 4.54
CA LEU A 39 -7.46 3.99 5.89
C LEU A 39 -8.30 4.77 6.90
N TRP A 40 -8.79 5.97 6.54
CA TRP A 40 -9.73 6.71 7.38
C TRP A 40 -11.01 5.90 7.63
N TRP A 41 -11.50 5.22 6.62
CA TRP A 41 -12.67 4.35 6.77
C TRP A 41 -12.41 3.22 7.77
N GLY A 42 -11.24 2.60 7.72
CA GLY A 42 -10.79 1.61 8.69
C GLY A 42 -10.73 2.12 10.13
N THR A 43 -10.62 3.44 10.36
CA THR A 43 -10.71 4.01 11.71
C THR A 43 -12.15 4.14 12.20
N THR A 44 -13.12 4.15 11.31
CA THR A 44 -14.55 4.28 11.63
C THR A 44 -15.20 2.91 11.80
N LEU A 45 -14.76 1.94 11.01
CA LEU A 45 -15.20 0.55 11.08
C LEU A 45 -14.10 -0.30 11.74
N PRO A 46 -14.44 -1.28 12.57
CA PRO A 46 -13.44 -2.11 13.24
C PRO A 46 -12.66 -3.03 12.29
N TYR A 47 -13.11 -3.17 11.06
CA TYR A 47 -12.51 -3.96 9.99
C TYR A 47 -13.00 -3.49 8.64
N LEU A 48 -12.27 -3.86 7.60
CA LEU A 48 -12.68 -3.63 6.22
C LEU A 48 -13.54 -4.81 5.76
N GLY A 49 -14.80 -4.53 5.45
CA GLY A 49 -15.72 -5.51 4.89
C GLY A 49 -15.47 -5.74 3.40
N ASP A 50 -16.22 -6.69 2.84
CA ASP A 50 -16.15 -7.00 1.41
C ASP A 50 -16.55 -5.79 0.56
N SER A 51 -17.67 -5.18 0.85
CA SER A 51 -18.09 -3.94 0.19
C SER A 51 -18.95 -3.06 1.09
N CYS A 52 -18.97 -1.79 0.79
CA CYS A 52 -19.79 -0.80 1.47
C CYS A 52 -20.57 0.03 0.46
N ALA A 53 -21.74 0.51 0.85
CA ALA A 53 -22.52 1.41 0.03
C ALA A 53 -21.80 2.77 -0.08
N ALA A 54 -21.47 3.18 -1.29
CA ALA A 54 -20.65 4.38 -1.54
C ALA A 54 -21.29 5.68 -1.02
N TYR A 55 -22.62 5.74 -0.98
CA TYR A 55 -23.38 6.92 -0.57
C TYR A 55 -23.69 6.99 0.93
N THR A 56 -23.60 5.86 1.64
CA THR A 56 -23.87 5.80 3.09
C THR A 56 -22.64 5.54 3.93
N MET A 57 -21.57 5.04 3.30
CA MET A 57 -20.34 4.57 3.97
C MET A 57 -20.59 3.45 4.99
N LEU A 58 -21.71 2.75 4.87
CA LEU A 58 -22.05 1.62 5.73
C LEU A 58 -21.75 0.30 5.04
N GLN A 59 -21.36 -0.67 5.85
CA GLN A 59 -21.26 -2.06 5.37
C GLN A 59 -22.62 -2.52 4.83
N ARG A 60 -22.61 -3.24 3.73
CA ARG A 60 -23.82 -3.85 3.18
C ARG A 60 -24.26 -4.99 4.09
N GLU A 61 -25.56 -5.10 4.28
CA GLU A 61 -26.17 -6.15 5.15
C GLU A 61 -25.98 -7.57 4.59
N ASP A 62 -25.88 -7.67 3.26
CA ASP A 62 -25.77 -8.93 2.52
C ASP A 62 -24.33 -9.36 2.22
N THR A 63 -23.34 -8.64 2.73
CA THR A 63 -21.93 -8.96 2.54
C THR A 63 -21.24 -9.32 3.86
N PRO A 64 -20.17 -10.12 3.83
CA PRO A 64 -19.39 -10.42 5.01
C PRO A 64 -18.90 -9.16 5.69
N LEU A 65 -18.99 -9.13 7.01
CA LEU A 65 -18.48 -8.02 7.82
C LEU A 65 -16.96 -7.90 7.76
N GLN A 66 -16.28 -8.99 7.49
CA GLN A 66 -14.82 -9.05 7.36
C GLN A 66 -14.47 -9.77 6.07
N CYS A 67 -13.56 -9.19 5.31
CA CYS A 67 -12.99 -9.78 4.11
C CYS A 67 -11.47 -9.84 4.25
N ASP A 68 -10.93 -11.05 4.30
CA ASP A 68 -9.49 -11.26 4.45
C ASP A 68 -8.72 -10.75 3.23
N ILE A 69 -9.29 -10.89 2.03
CA ILE A 69 -8.69 -10.38 0.79
C ILE A 69 -8.53 -8.86 0.85
N SER A 70 -9.54 -8.13 1.30
CA SER A 70 -9.47 -6.68 1.45
C SER A 70 -8.39 -6.26 2.44
N SER A 71 -8.28 -6.95 3.56
CA SER A 71 -7.28 -6.68 4.59
C SER A 71 -5.86 -6.96 4.09
N VAL A 72 -5.65 -8.10 3.42
CA VAL A 72 -4.34 -8.48 2.86
C VAL A 72 -3.92 -7.54 1.72
N SER A 73 -4.83 -7.19 0.83
CA SER A 73 -4.54 -6.30 -0.31
C SER A 73 -4.10 -4.91 0.15
N LEU A 74 -4.76 -4.36 1.17
CA LEU A 74 -4.33 -3.08 1.75
C LEU A 74 -3.00 -3.18 2.49
N ALA A 75 -2.77 -4.27 3.22
CA ALA A 75 -1.48 -4.52 3.85
C ALA A 75 -0.34 -4.59 2.81
N GLN A 76 -0.58 -5.22 1.66
CA GLN A 76 0.38 -5.23 0.55
C GLN A 76 0.70 -3.83 0.02
N VAL A 77 -0.32 -2.99 -0.16
CA VAL A 77 -0.11 -1.60 -0.59
C VAL A 77 0.78 -0.85 0.41
N VAL A 78 0.50 -0.99 1.70
CA VAL A 78 1.30 -0.34 2.74
C VAL A 78 2.72 -0.91 2.77
N LEU A 79 2.88 -2.22 2.73
CA LEU A 79 4.18 -2.88 2.89
C LEU A 79 5.07 -2.77 1.64
N PHE A 80 4.49 -2.75 0.45
CA PHE A 80 5.25 -2.80 -0.80
C PHE A 80 5.17 -1.49 -1.59
N ASN A 81 3.97 -1.02 -1.91
CA ASN A 81 3.84 0.13 -2.80
C ASN A 81 4.23 1.46 -2.15
N MET A 82 4.00 1.65 -0.84
CA MET A 82 4.41 2.88 -0.15
C MET A 82 5.92 3.05 -0.06
N ILE A 83 6.70 1.99 -0.19
CA ILE A 83 8.17 2.06 -0.28
C ILE A 83 8.67 1.79 -1.70
N GLY A 84 7.75 1.58 -2.65
CA GLY A 84 8.09 1.28 -4.03
C GLY A 84 8.89 -0.02 -4.18
N LEU A 85 8.53 -1.04 -3.37
CA LEU A 85 9.20 -2.32 -3.38
C LEU A 85 8.70 -3.18 -4.54
N SER A 86 9.61 -3.65 -5.37
CA SER A 86 9.33 -4.61 -6.44
C SER A 86 10.38 -5.72 -6.46
N VAL A 87 9.99 -6.85 -7.03
CA VAL A 87 10.85 -8.02 -7.14
C VAL A 87 10.97 -8.42 -8.61
N GLY A 88 12.20 -8.48 -9.10
CA GLY A 88 12.50 -8.96 -10.44
C GLY A 88 12.43 -10.49 -10.56
N PHE A 89 12.26 -11.00 -11.79
CA PHE A 89 12.31 -12.44 -12.07
C PHE A 89 13.68 -13.07 -11.75
N ASP A 90 14.73 -12.26 -11.65
CA ASP A 90 16.08 -12.67 -11.24
C ASP A 90 16.25 -12.70 -9.70
N GLY A 91 15.19 -12.47 -8.95
CA GLY A 91 15.20 -12.45 -7.47
C GLY A 91 15.82 -11.19 -6.87
N LYS A 92 16.11 -10.18 -7.67
CA LYS A 92 16.55 -8.89 -7.15
C LYS A 92 15.37 -8.10 -6.58
N ILE A 93 15.65 -7.40 -5.51
CA ILE A 93 14.69 -6.48 -4.87
C ILE A 93 15.06 -5.07 -5.25
N THR A 94 14.10 -4.31 -5.74
CA THR A 94 14.22 -2.88 -5.99
C THR A 94 13.34 -2.11 -5.03
N ILE A 95 13.88 -1.04 -4.45
CA ILE A 95 13.16 -0.06 -3.64
C ILE A 95 13.24 1.28 -4.35
N CYS A 96 12.08 1.90 -4.59
CA CYS A 96 11.95 3.21 -5.22
C CYS A 96 10.76 3.95 -4.59
N PRO A 97 10.92 4.55 -3.40
CA PRO A 97 9.80 5.18 -2.73
C PRO A 97 9.15 6.24 -3.61
N PRO A 98 7.81 6.31 -3.69
CA PRO A 98 7.12 7.33 -4.45
C PRO A 98 7.43 8.73 -3.90
N LYS A 99 7.39 9.75 -4.75
CA LYS A 99 7.66 11.14 -4.35
C LYS A 99 6.57 11.71 -3.44
N ASN A 100 5.35 11.27 -3.61
CA ASN A 100 4.26 11.55 -2.69
C ASN A 100 3.82 10.25 -2.02
N HIS A 101 3.92 10.19 -0.72
CA HIS A 101 3.56 9.07 0.14
C HIS A 101 2.75 9.56 1.34
N LEU A 102 2.01 8.63 1.95
CA LEU A 102 1.05 8.97 3.01
C LEU A 102 1.71 9.32 4.33
N ALA A 103 2.89 8.77 4.60
CA ALA A 103 3.58 8.88 5.88
C ALA A 103 4.87 9.67 5.71
N ASP A 104 5.06 10.72 6.51
CA ASP A 104 6.31 11.48 6.54
C ASP A 104 7.47 10.64 7.09
N LYS A 105 7.15 9.66 7.93
CA LYS A 105 8.13 8.73 8.50
C LYS A 105 7.59 7.31 8.43
N LEU A 106 8.42 6.41 7.95
CA LEU A 106 8.11 4.98 7.86
C LEU A 106 9.37 4.18 8.16
N LYS A 107 9.25 3.15 8.99
CA LYS A 107 10.39 2.31 9.36
C LYS A 107 10.01 0.85 9.31
N TYR A 108 10.81 0.07 8.60
CA TYR A 108 10.77 -1.39 8.62
C TYR A 108 12.08 -1.92 9.18
N GLU A 109 12.00 -2.73 10.21
CA GLU A 109 13.16 -3.38 10.83
C GLU A 109 13.09 -4.88 10.60
N ASN A 110 14.23 -5.47 10.24
CA ASN A 110 14.35 -6.90 9.98
C ASN A 110 13.31 -7.42 8.96
N PHE A 111 13.03 -6.62 7.94
CA PHE A 111 12.08 -7.01 6.90
C PHE A 111 12.65 -8.17 6.08
N LYS A 112 11.89 -9.27 6.00
CA LYS A 112 12.35 -10.49 5.33
C LYS A 112 11.58 -10.71 4.04
N LEU A 113 12.32 -10.78 2.93
CA LEU A 113 11.76 -11.06 1.62
C LEU A 113 12.76 -11.87 0.78
N LEU A 114 12.32 -12.97 0.18
CA LEU A 114 13.14 -13.86 -0.68
C LEU A 114 14.49 -14.28 -0.04
N GLY A 115 14.47 -14.58 1.26
CA GLY A 115 15.66 -14.98 2.00
C GLY A 115 16.62 -13.83 2.34
N LYS A 116 16.33 -12.62 1.93
CA LYS A 116 17.07 -11.41 2.31
C LYS A 116 16.42 -10.76 3.51
N THR A 117 17.23 -10.15 4.38
CA THR A 117 16.77 -9.36 5.53
C THR A 117 17.36 -7.97 5.40
N PHE A 118 16.53 -6.94 5.50
CA PHE A 118 16.96 -5.56 5.38
C PHE A 118 16.14 -4.64 6.29
N ASP A 119 16.72 -3.49 6.59
CA ASP A 119 16.04 -2.38 7.27
C ASP A 119 15.79 -1.25 6.28
N PHE A 120 14.65 -0.61 6.39
CA PHE A 120 14.31 0.55 5.57
C PHE A 120 13.74 1.65 6.46
N GLU A 121 14.19 2.86 6.25
CA GLU A 121 13.67 4.05 6.92
C GLU A 121 13.43 5.17 5.91
N LEU A 122 12.25 5.77 5.96
CA LEU A 122 11.85 6.96 5.21
C LEU A 122 11.70 8.13 6.19
N ASP A 123 12.29 9.26 5.87
CA ASP A 123 12.09 10.52 6.58
C ASP A 123 11.92 11.67 5.56
N GLY A 124 10.67 12.11 5.40
CA GLY A 124 10.30 13.07 4.38
C GLY A 124 10.59 12.56 2.96
N GLN A 125 11.52 13.19 2.25
CA GLN A 125 11.90 12.80 0.88
C GLN A 125 13.20 11.98 0.82
N ASP A 126 13.80 11.69 1.96
CA ASP A 126 15.02 10.91 2.05
C ASP A 126 14.73 9.51 2.60
N TYR A 127 15.44 8.52 2.09
CA TYR A 127 15.35 7.16 2.64
C TYR A 127 16.73 6.57 2.90
N THR A 128 16.79 5.65 3.83
CA THR A 128 17.93 4.79 4.08
C THR A 128 17.54 3.32 3.95
N LEU A 129 18.43 2.54 3.37
CA LEU A 129 18.30 1.08 3.26
C LEU A 129 19.56 0.44 3.81
N THR A 130 19.41 -0.45 4.77
CA THR A 130 20.53 -1.24 5.31
C THR A 130 20.35 -2.71 4.91
N TYR A 131 21.34 -3.23 4.17
CA TYR A 131 21.36 -4.62 3.73
C TYR A 131 22.79 -5.17 3.82
N ASN A 132 22.95 -6.36 4.39
CA ASN A 132 24.26 -7.00 4.62
C ASN A 132 25.30 -6.12 5.35
N GLY A 133 24.83 -5.25 6.26
CA GLY A 133 25.69 -4.34 7.00
C GLY A 133 26.10 -3.06 6.26
N GLU A 134 25.71 -2.92 5.00
CA GLU A 134 25.91 -1.71 4.22
C GLU A 134 24.65 -0.84 4.27
N THR A 135 24.83 0.47 4.41
CA THR A 135 23.74 1.45 4.42
C THR A 135 23.84 2.34 3.19
N VAL A 136 22.75 2.40 2.44
CA VAL A 136 22.59 3.26 1.27
C VAL A 136 21.56 4.34 1.58
N CYS A 137 21.86 5.58 1.21
CA CYS A 137 20.95 6.70 1.30
C CYS A 137 20.47 7.10 -0.10
N GLY A 138 19.20 7.42 -0.22
CA GLY A 138 18.58 7.83 -1.48
C GLY A 138 17.44 8.82 -1.26
N LYS A 139 16.88 9.30 -2.36
CA LYS A 139 15.71 10.19 -2.34
C LYS A 139 14.51 9.49 -2.97
N CYS A 140 13.32 9.87 -2.54
CA CYS A 140 12.07 9.41 -3.18
C CYS A 140 12.13 9.61 -4.70
N GLY A 141 11.69 8.62 -5.45
CA GLY A 141 11.81 8.57 -6.91
C GLY A 141 13.16 8.10 -7.44
N GLN A 142 14.13 7.78 -6.56
CA GLN A 142 15.39 7.15 -6.94
C GLN A 142 15.37 5.67 -6.56
N ALA A 143 15.62 4.81 -7.53
CA ALA A 143 15.62 3.37 -7.33
C ALA A 143 16.97 2.86 -6.82
N TYR A 144 16.94 1.92 -5.90
CA TYR A 144 18.07 1.10 -5.51
C TYR A 144 17.71 -0.39 -5.61
N THR A 145 18.61 -1.19 -6.20
CA THR A 145 18.41 -2.63 -6.44
C THR A 145 19.52 -3.44 -5.77
N PHE A 146 19.16 -4.53 -5.10
CA PHE A 146 20.08 -5.40 -4.37
C PHE A 146 19.68 -6.89 -4.43
#